data_b590ce07504ca1a6ad2c49f667825875
#
_entry.id   b590ce07504ca1a6ad2c49f667825875
#
_cell.length_a   1.000
_cell.length_b   1.000
_cell.length_c   1.000
_cell.angle_alpha   90.00
_cell.angle_beta   90.00
_cell.angle_gamma   90.00
#
_symmetry.space_group_name_H-M   'P 1'
#
loop_
_entity.id
_entity.type
_entity.pdbx_description
1 polymer ?
#
loop_
_entity_poly.entity_id
_entity_poly.type
_entity_poly.pdbx_seq_one_letter_code
_entity_poly.pdbx_strand_id
1 'polypeptide(L)'
;MSGGINPSDPTNPKDNAEHAGMAFFRDKVAYILNQNIFKCFILFCYIFYIVGAVWGCFAIQEGLDKRNTANRDSYSVQYYNMDDEYFKEYAYTINVIIHGPNIDFSKPEVQKRVENIVKALEDSQYIDGNSTQNWLANFLDYVDRNKGFNDVNLPVDTAEEFADTLKNIYLADPNNPERLDVSFSDDGTRVKAARFIIQVIFNLPTLPKIIALLKTG
;
A
#
# COMPACT_ATOMS: atom_id res chain seq x y z
N MET A 1 -19.01 -11.31 47.21
CA MET A 1 -18.98 -12.70 47.69
C MET A 1 -19.89 -13.51 46.76
N SER A 2 -19.31 -14.35 45.94
CA SER A 2 -20.08 -15.22 45.05
C SER A 2 -20.63 -16.38 45.88
N GLY A 3 -21.95 -16.42 46.10
CA GLY A 3 -22.62 -17.59 46.66
C GLY A 3 -22.59 -18.73 45.64
N GLY A 4 -21.51 -19.52 45.62
CA GLY A 4 -21.45 -20.76 44.87
C GLY A 4 -22.03 -21.88 45.69
N ILE A 5 -22.70 -22.85 45.02
CA ILE A 5 -23.12 -24.11 45.66
C ILE A 5 -21.86 -24.83 46.14
N ASN A 6 -21.80 -25.15 47.44
CA ASN A 6 -20.70 -25.94 47.96
C ASN A 6 -20.94 -27.43 47.61
N PRO A 7 -20.10 -28.03 46.74
CA PRO A 7 -20.27 -29.42 46.31
C PRO A 7 -20.13 -30.40 47.48
N SER A 8 -19.50 -30.01 48.59
CA SER A 8 -19.32 -30.87 49.78
C SER A 8 -20.53 -30.91 50.72
N ASP A 9 -21.41 -29.92 50.64
CA ASP A 9 -22.64 -29.89 51.44
C ASP A 9 -23.77 -29.17 50.67
N PRO A 10 -24.45 -29.88 49.76
CA PRO A 10 -25.50 -29.30 48.92
C PRO A 10 -26.77 -28.94 49.70
N THR A 11 -26.90 -29.34 50.98
CA THR A 11 -28.06 -29.10 51.82
C THR A 11 -27.89 -27.91 52.77
N ASN A 12 -26.69 -27.30 52.84
CA ASN A 12 -26.42 -26.15 53.69
C ASN A 12 -27.15 -24.88 53.19
N PRO A 13 -28.17 -24.37 53.89
CA PRO A 13 -28.97 -23.26 53.43
C PRO A 13 -28.20 -21.93 53.37
N LYS A 14 -27.04 -21.81 54.07
CA LYS A 14 -26.21 -20.59 54.07
C LYS A 14 -25.34 -20.50 52.79
N ASP A 15 -24.85 -21.63 52.31
CA ASP A 15 -24.00 -21.69 51.11
C ASP A 15 -24.83 -21.76 49.84
N ASN A 16 -26.09 -22.24 49.94
CA ASN A 16 -27.02 -22.37 48.82
C ASN A 16 -28.01 -21.19 48.71
N ALA A 17 -27.80 -20.12 49.43
CA ALA A 17 -28.63 -18.93 49.31
C ALA A 17 -28.49 -18.33 47.90
N GLU A 18 -29.57 -18.43 47.12
CA GLU A 18 -29.61 -17.84 45.76
C GLU A 18 -29.45 -16.32 45.87
N HIS A 19 -28.50 -15.81 45.09
CA HIS A 19 -28.34 -14.38 44.93
C HIS A 19 -29.56 -13.83 44.16
N ALA A 20 -30.11 -12.69 44.56
CA ALA A 20 -31.27 -12.06 43.92
C ALA A 20 -31.13 -11.93 42.39
N GLY A 21 -29.91 -11.70 41.91
CA GLY A 21 -29.60 -11.69 40.45
C GLY A 21 -29.79 -13.05 39.78
N MET A 22 -29.39 -14.14 40.46
CA MET A 22 -29.56 -15.50 39.88
C MET A 22 -31.06 -15.88 39.79
N ALA A 23 -31.82 -15.57 40.82
CA ALA A 23 -33.27 -15.77 40.82
C ALA A 23 -33.96 -14.97 39.68
N PHE A 24 -33.56 -13.71 39.49
CA PHE A 24 -34.07 -12.88 38.40
C PHE A 24 -33.79 -13.50 37.03
N PHE A 25 -32.56 -13.94 36.76
CA PHE A 25 -32.21 -14.56 35.50
C PHE A 25 -32.96 -15.86 35.27
N ARG A 26 -33.03 -16.72 36.29
CA ARG A 26 -33.76 -17.99 36.20
C ARG A 26 -35.26 -17.81 35.97
N ASP A 27 -35.93 -16.96 36.75
CA ASP A 27 -37.39 -16.92 36.78
C ASP A 27 -37.99 -15.95 35.76
N LYS A 28 -37.30 -14.85 35.47
CA LYS A 28 -37.79 -13.81 34.55
C LYS A 28 -37.16 -13.93 33.16
N VAL A 29 -35.82 -13.92 33.08
CA VAL A 29 -35.13 -13.89 31.80
C VAL A 29 -35.29 -15.21 31.07
N ALA A 30 -35.11 -16.36 31.76
CA ALA A 30 -35.27 -17.67 31.14
C ALA A 30 -36.71 -17.91 30.67
N TYR A 31 -37.72 -17.47 31.41
CA TYR A 31 -39.12 -17.57 30.99
C TYR A 31 -39.37 -16.77 29.69
N ILE A 32 -38.92 -15.52 29.63
CA ILE A 32 -39.10 -14.67 28.44
C ILE A 32 -38.36 -15.27 27.23
N LEU A 33 -37.10 -15.69 27.42
CA LEU A 33 -36.31 -16.28 26.35
C LEU A 33 -36.84 -17.60 25.82
N ASN A 34 -37.60 -18.36 26.67
CA ASN A 34 -38.16 -19.62 26.25
C ASN A 34 -39.48 -19.49 25.44
N GLN A 35 -40.07 -18.28 25.39
CA GLN A 35 -41.26 -18.06 24.58
C GLN A 35 -40.89 -18.04 23.08
N ASN A 36 -41.64 -18.76 22.25
CA ASN A 36 -41.37 -18.87 20.80
C ASN A 36 -41.43 -17.52 20.10
N ILE A 37 -42.30 -16.61 20.52
CA ILE A 37 -42.42 -15.25 19.96
C ILE A 37 -41.12 -14.49 20.19
N PHE A 38 -40.57 -14.61 21.38
CA PHE A 38 -39.31 -13.90 21.74
C PHE A 38 -38.10 -14.47 20.99
N LYS A 39 -38.08 -15.80 20.80
CA LYS A 39 -37.05 -16.45 19.95
C LYS A 39 -37.10 -15.95 18.51
N CYS A 40 -38.29 -15.82 17.92
CA CYS A 40 -38.45 -15.26 16.59
C CYS A 40 -38.03 -13.80 16.52
N PHE A 41 -38.34 -13.00 17.54
CA PHE A 41 -37.91 -11.59 17.63
C PHE A 41 -36.39 -11.46 17.70
N ILE A 42 -35.73 -12.28 18.53
CA ILE A 42 -34.26 -12.28 18.62
C ILE A 42 -33.64 -12.67 17.27
N LEU A 43 -34.16 -13.68 16.61
CA LEU A 43 -33.70 -14.13 15.29
C LEU A 43 -33.84 -13.00 14.26
N PHE A 44 -34.96 -12.29 14.28
CA PHE A 44 -35.17 -11.13 13.41
C PHE A 44 -34.19 -10.00 13.66
N CYS A 45 -33.96 -9.62 14.92
CA CYS A 45 -32.94 -8.63 15.30
C CYS A 45 -31.53 -9.07 14.87
N TYR A 46 -31.23 -10.36 14.98
CA TYR A 46 -29.94 -10.92 14.54
C TYR A 46 -29.72 -10.79 13.04
N ILE A 47 -30.78 -11.07 12.25
CA ILE A 47 -30.73 -10.89 10.80
C ILE A 47 -30.47 -9.42 10.44
N PHE A 48 -31.15 -8.47 11.09
CA PHE A 48 -30.90 -7.03 10.89
C PHE A 48 -29.47 -6.63 11.27
N TYR A 49 -28.97 -7.19 12.36
CA TYR A 49 -27.59 -6.98 12.78
C TYR A 49 -26.59 -7.45 11.72
N ILE A 50 -26.80 -8.65 11.16
CA ILE A 50 -25.93 -9.18 10.10
C ILE A 50 -26.00 -8.29 8.85
N VAL A 51 -27.19 -7.91 8.41
CA VAL A 51 -27.36 -7.02 7.25
C VAL A 51 -26.64 -5.70 7.47
N GLY A 52 -26.78 -5.10 8.65
CA GLY A 52 -26.05 -3.87 9.02
C GLY A 52 -24.53 -4.06 9.06
N ALA A 53 -24.05 -5.18 9.58
CA ALA A 53 -22.63 -5.50 9.62
C ALA A 53 -22.04 -5.67 8.22
N VAL A 54 -22.74 -6.41 7.35
CA VAL A 54 -22.32 -6.60 5.94
C VAL A 54 -22.32 -5.26 5.20
N TRP A 55 -23.35 -4.43 5.39
CA TRP A 55 -23.38 -3.09 4.84
C TRP A 55 -22.20 -2.24 5.35
N GLY A 56 -21.91 -2.31 6.65
CA GLY A 56 -20.77 -1.61 7.25
C GLY A 56 -19.43 -2.04 6.65
N CYS A 57 -19.24 -3.34 6.38
CA CYS A 57 -18.03 -3.84 5.71
C CYS A 57 -17.86 -3.26 4.31
N PHE A 58 -18.94 -3.09 3.55
CA PHE A 58 -18.87 -2.44 2.23
C PHE A 58 -18.65 -0.93 2.28
N ALA A 59 -18.97 -0.30 3.40
CA ALA A 59 -18.78 1.14 3.61
C ALA A 59 -17.37 1.50 4.12
N ILE A 60 -16.57 0.50 4.52
CA ILE A 60 -15.20 0.73 4.95
C ILE A 60 -14.36 1.15 3.74
N GLN A 61 -13.79 2.35 3.81
CA GLN A 61 -12.83 2.82 2.83
C GLN A 61 -11.46 2.25 3.18
N GLU A 62 -10.84 1.59 2.22
CA GLU A 62 -9.48 1.08 2.36
C GLU A 62 -8.49 2.25 2.26
N GLY A 63 -7.45 2.20 3.09
CA GLY A 63 -6.36 3.17 3.10
C GLY A 63 -6.36 4.04 4.35
N LEU A 64 -5.15 4.37 4.79
CA LEU A 64 -4.93 5.33 5.87
C LEU A 64 -4.91 6.74 5.29
N ASP A 65 -6.00 7.48 5.44
CA ASP A 65 -6.01 8.90 5.10
C ASP A 65 -5.01 9.65 6.01
N LYS A 66 -4.02 10.29 5.39
CA LYS A 66 -2.99 11.08 6.09
C LYS A 66 -3.60 12.15 7.00
N ARG A 67 -4.79 12.65 6.65
CA ARG A 67 -5.55 13.62 7.46
C ARG A 67 -5.96 13.07 8.81
N ASN A 68 -6.28 11.78 8.89
CA ASN A 68 -6.70 11.14 10.13
C ASN A 68 -5.56 10.85 11.10
N THR A 69 -4.30 10.94 10.64
CA THR A 69 -3.11 10.77 11.49
C THR A 69 -2.65 12.09 12.11
N ALA A 70 -3.08 13.22 11.57
CA ALA A 70 -2.76 14.55 12.07
C ALA A 70 -3.85 15.07 13.02
N ASN A 71 -3.48 15.95 13.96
CA ASN A 71 -4.45 16.66 14.77
C ASN A 71 -5.33 17.54 13.86
N ARG A 72 -6.65 17.56 14.08
CA ARG A 72 -7.63 18.26 13.23
C ARG A 72 -7.35 19.74 13.03
N ASP A 73 -6.73 20.39 14.01
CA ASP A 73 -6.37 21.82 13.96
C ASP A 73 -4.95 22.06 13.44
N SER A 74 -4.29 21.01 12.93
CA SER A 74 -2.92 21.10 12.44
C SER A 74 -2.87 21.73 11.04
N TYR A 75 -1.84 22.52 10.79
CA TYR A 75 -1.44 22.98 9.46
C TYR A 75 -1.37 21.84 8.43
N SER A 76 -0.96 20.64 8.87
CA SER A 76 -0.88 19.47 7.98
C SER A 76 -2.22 19.10 7.34
N VAL A 77 -3.35 19.31 8.03
CA VAL A 77 -4.67 19.02 7.47
C VAL A 77 -5.01 19.99 6.34
N GLN A 78 -4.69 21.28 6.51
CA GLN A 78 -4.86 22.27 5.45
C GLN A 78 -3.99 21.98 4.24
N TYR A 79 -2.73 21.60 4.47
CA TYR A 79 -1.82 21.18 3.41
C TYR A 79 -2.39 20.02 2.61
N TYR A 80 -2.84 18.94 3.27
CA TYR A 80 -3.42 17.78 2.57
C TYR A 80 -4.72 18.11 1.83
N ASN A 81 -5.52 19.06 2.31
CA ASN A 81 -6.71 19.49 1.61
C ASN A 81 -6.36 20.23 0.31
N MET A 82 -5.35 21.11 0.35
CA MET A 82 -4.86 21.82 -0.84
C MET A 82 -4.17 20.86 -1.82
N ASP A 83 -3.39 19.91 -1.31
CA ASP A 83 -2.74 18.87 -2.10
C ASP A 83 -3.77 18.02 -2.85
N ASP A 84 -4.84 17.60 -2.17
CA ASP A 84 -5.94 16.86 -2.79
C ASP A 84 -6.76 17.72 -3.79
N GLU A 85 -6.91 19.01 -3.54
CA GLU A 85 -7.67 19.89 -4.43
C GLU A 85 -6.93 20.15 -5.75
N TYR A 86 -5.60 20.38 -5.68
CA TYR A 86 -4.81 20.80 -6.84
C TYR A 86 -3.96 19.71 -7.46
N PHE A 87 -3.57 18.68 -6.69
CA PHE A 87 -2.59 17.65 -7.11
C PHE A 87 -3.09 16.22 -6.96
N LYS A 88 -4.36 16.00 -6.68
CA LYS A 88 -4.94 14.66 -6.45
C LYS A 88 -4.68 13.68 -7.59
N GLU A 89 -4.55 14.17 -8.81
CA GLU A 89 -4.30 13.35 -9.99
C GLU A 89 -2.94 12.63 -9.91
N TYR A 90 -1.99 13.22 -9.19
CA TYR A 90 -0.60 12.74 -9.07
C TYR A 90 -0.22 12.34 -7.63
N ALA A 91 -1.16 11.84 -6.87
CA ALA A 91 -1.02 11.67 -5.42
C ALA A 91 0.03 10.64 -4.99
N TYR A 92 0.36 9.67 -5.81
CA TYR A 92 1.24 8.56 -5.41
C TYR A 92 2.31 8.24 -6.44
N THR A 93 3.54 8.06 -5.93
CA THR A 93 4.66 7.53 -6.69
C THR A 93 4.98 6.11 -6.25
N ILE A 94 5.29 5.24 -7.20
CA ILE A 94 5.79 3.89 -6.95
C ILE A 94 7.30 3.87 -7.25
N ASN A 95 8.06 3.38 -6.28
CA ASN A 95 9.49 3.15 -6.46
C ASN A 95 9.72 1.71 -6.89
N VAL A 96 10.15 1.49 -8.12
CA VAL A 96 10.55 0.19 -8.62
C VAL A 96 12.06 0.04 -8.39
N ILE A 97 12.43 -0.90 -7.53
CA ILE A 97 13.83 -1.14 -7.17
C ILE A 97 14.32 -2.41 -7.88
N ILE A 98 15.34 -2.26 -8.69
CA ILE A 98 16.03 -3.37 -9.36
C ILE A 98 17.38 -3.56 -8.69
N HIS A 99 17.60 -4.71 -8.10
CA HIS A 99 18.85 -5.04 -7.43
C HIS A 99 19.20 -6.52 -7.62
N GLY A 100 20.48 -6.85 -7.56
CA GLY A 100 20.93 -8.23 -7.62
C GLY A 100 22.45 -8.36 -7.84
N PRO A 101 23.06 -9.46 -7.41
CA PRO A 101 24.51 -9.63 -7.49
C PRO A 101 25.04 -9.78 -8.93
N ASN A 102 24.15 -10.21 -9.86
CA ASN A 102 24.51 -10.52 -11.24
C ASN A 102 23.90 -9.54 -12.26
N ILE A 103 23.36 -8.38 -11.80
CA ILE A 103 22.79 -7.40 -12.71
C ILE A 103 23.90 -6.48 -13.18
N ASP A 104 24.11 -6.49 -14.50
CA ASP A 104 25.10 -5.66 -15.18
C ASP A 104 24.38 -4.74 -16.16
N PHE A 105 24.24 -3.48 -15.78
CA PHE A 105 23.53 -2.45 -16.56
C PHE A 105 24.30 -2.00 -17.81
N SER A 106 25.57 -2.39 -18.00
CA SER A 106 26.31 -2.14 -19.24
C SER A 106 25.81 -3.02 -20.40
N LYS A 107 25.19 -4.17 -20.06
CA LYS A 107 24.73 -5.13 -21.08
C LYS A 107 23.41 -4.73 -21.73
N PRO A 108 23.35 -4.67 -23.07
CA PRO A 108 22.14 -4.32 -23.79
C PRO A 108 20.93 -5.22 -23.46
N GLU A 109 21.18 -6.49 -23.13
CA GLU A 109 20.12 -7.42 -22.72
C GLU A 109 19.44 -7.01 -21.41
N VAL A 110 20.24 -6.54 -20.44
CA VAL A 110 19.74 -6.06 -19.14
C VAL A 110 19.00 -4.74 -19.34
N GLN A 111 19.56 -3.82 -20.11
CA GLN A 111 18.92 -2.54 -20.46
C GLN A 111 17.55 -2.76 -21.07
N LYS A 112 17.46 -3.66 -22.06
CA LYS A 112 16.19 -4.01 -22.70
C LYS A 112 15.18 -4.68 -21.74
N ARG A 113 15.65 -5.50 -20.79
CA ARG A 113 14.76 -6.07 -19.75
C ARG A 113 14.20 -5.00 -18.85
N VAL A 114 15.02 -4.05 -18.42
CA VAL A 114 14.59 -2.92 -17.61
C VAL A 114 13.57 -2.07 -18.36
N GLU A 115 13.87 -1.72 -19.61
CA GLU A 115 12.96 -0.99 -20.50
C GLU A 115 11.61 -1.70 -20.64
N ASN A 116 11.61 -3.01 -20.86
CA ASN A 116 10.38 -3.80 -20.97
C ASN A 116 9.57 -3.80 -19.68
N ILE A 117 10.23 -3.86 -18.51
CA ILE A 117 9.54 -3.77 -17.22
C ILE A 117 8.89 -2.40 -17.04
N VAL A 118 9.65 -1.33 -17.29
CA VAL A 118 9.13 0.05 -17.19
C VAL A 118 7.96 0.23 -18.15
N LYS A 119 8.11 -0.18 -19.39
CA LYS A 119 7.07 -0.06 -20.43
C LYS A 119 5.82 -0.87 -20.12
N ALA A 120 5.96 -2.10 -19.60
CA ALA A 120 4.83 -2.91 -19.15
C ALA A 120 4.05 -2.27 -18.00
N LEU A 121 4.74 -1.49 -17.15
CA LEU A 121 4.11 -0.71 -16.09
C LEU A 121 3.43 0.54 -16.65
N GLU A 122 4.07 1.27 -17.55
CA GLU A 122 3.53 2.46 -18.24
C GLU A 122 2.28 2.14 -19.07
N ASP A 123 2.20 0.97 -19.66
CA ASP A 123 1.03 0.49 -20.40
C ASP A 123 -0.20 0.24 -19.50
N SER A 124 -0.03 0.29 -18.18
CA SER A 124 -1.13 0.14 -17.24
C SER A 124 -2.00 1.40 -17.22
N GLN A 125 -3.33 1.21 -17.22
CA GLN A 125 -4.31 2.30 -17.12
C GLN A 125 -4.22 3.15 -15.83
N TYR A 126 -3.42 2.73 -14.87
CA TYR A 126 -3.24 3.38 -13.57
C TYR A 126 -1.96 4.20 -13.47
N ILE A 127 -1.17 4.24 -14.51
CA ILE A 127 0.15 4.89 -14.52
C ILE A 127 0.19 5.96 -15.59
N ASP A 128 0.76 7.12 -15.23
CA ASP A 128 1.10 8.16 -16.20
C ASP A 128 2.47 7.88 -16.80
N GLY A 129 2.47 7.30 -18.00
CA GLY A 129 3.71 6.98 -18.73
C GLY A 129 4.57 8.20 -19.08
N ASN A 130 3.98 9.42 -19.07
CA ASN A 130 4.74 10.64 -19.37
C ASN A 130 5.55 11.17 -18.18
N SER A 131 5.22 10.73 -16.98
CA SER A 131 5.83 11.20 -15.71
C SER A 131 6.78 10.19 -15.09
N THR A 132 7.13 9.13 -15.81
CA THR A 132 8.11 8.13 -15.35
C THR A 132 9.52 8.73 -15.30
N GLN A 133 10.18 8.62 -14.16
CA GLN A 133 11.59 9.01 -14.03
C GLN A 133 12.47 7.77 -14.25
N ASN A 134 13.10 7.73 -15.42
CA ASN A 134 13.95 6.64 -15.89
C ASN A 134 15.36 7.14 -16.16
N TRP A 135 16.19 7.13 -15.10
CA TRP A 135 17.59 7.57 -15.19
C TRP A 135 18.39 6.78 -16.24
N LEU A 136 18.07 5.48 -16.43
CA LEU A 136 18.80 4.64 -17.38
C LEU A 136 18.56 5.09 -18.83
N ALA A 137 17.31 5.34 -19.19
CA ALA A 137 16.96 5.86 -20.51
C ALA A 137 17.59 7.25 -20.74
N ASN A 138 17.52 8.12 -19.73
CA ASN A 138 18.13 9.46 -19.81
C ASN A 138 19.65 9.39 -19.94
N PHE A 139 20.30 8.48 -19.23
CA PHE A 139 21.75 8.29 -19.32
C PHE A 139 22.16 7.73 -20.70
N LEU A 140 21.44 6.73 -21.22
CA LEU A 140 21.74 6.18 -22.55
C LEU A 140 21.53 7.22 -23.65
N ASP A 141 20.47 8.02 -23.58
CA ASP A 141 20.24 9.14 -24.49
C ASP A 141 21.34 10.20 -24.38
N TYR A 142 21.84 10.48 -23.16
CA TYR A 142 22.99 11.36 -22.96
C TYR A 142 24.25 10.82 -23.65
N VAL A 143 24.54 9.52 -23.50
CA VAL A 143 25.69 8.87 -24.15
C VAL A 143 25.57 8.97 -25.68
N ASP A 144 24.39 8.66 -26.24
CA ASP A 144 24.15 8.69 -27.67
C ASP A 144 24.24 10.10 -28.25
N ARG A 145 23.75 11.12 -27.55
CA ARG A 145 23.88 12.53 -27.96
C ARG A 145 25.33 12.98 -27.99
N ASN A 146 26.13 12.61 -26.98
CA ASN A 146 27.54 12.98 -26.96
C ASN A 146 28.34 12.32 -28.10
N LYS A 147 28.00 11.07 -28.42
CA LYS A 147 28.58 10.39 -29.57
C LYS A 147 28.19 11.03 -30.91
N GLY A 148 26.92 11.47 -31.04
CA GLY A 148 26.41 12.04 -32.30
C GLY A 148 26.80 13.49 -32.53
N PHE A 149 26.85 14.35 -31.49
CA PHE A 149 27.09 15.78 -31.64
C PHE A 149 28.53 16.21 -31.39
N ASN A 150 29.22 15.58 -30.44
CA ASN A 150 30.54 16.02 -29.96
C ASN A 150 31.65 15.08 -30.44
N ASP A 151 31.37 14.00 -31.15
CA ASP A 151 32.32 12.96 -31.53
C ASP A 151 33.11 12.38 -30.31
N VAL A 152 32.49 12.50 -29.09
CA VAL A 152 33.06 12.00 -27.85
C VAL A 152 32.48 10.63 -27.56
N ASN A 153 33.32 9.62 -27.72
CA ASN A 153 32.94 8.25 -27.35
C ASN A 153 33.10 8.05 -25.85
N LEU A 154 32.00 8.06 -25.12
CA LEU A 154 32.00 7.77 -23.69
C LEU A 154 32.14 6.25 -23.47
N PRO A 155 33.08 5.80 -22.61
CA PRO A 155 33.25 4.36 -22.34
C PRO A 155 32.09 3.84 -21.49
N VAL A 156 31.36 2.85 -22.02
CA VAL A 156 30.19 2.23 -21.36
C VAL A 156 30.09 0.73 -21.64
N ASP A 157 31.12 0.14 -22.25
CA ASP A 157 31.08 -1.24 -22.73
C ASP A 157 31.24 -2.27 -21.60
N THR A 158 31.98 -1.92 -20.54
CA THR A 158 32.16 -2.75 -19.37
C THR A 158 31.40 -2.23 -18.15
N ALA A 159 31.10 -3.09 -17.18
CA ALA A 159 30.40 -2.67 -15.97
C ALA A 159 31.14 -1.55 -15.20
N GLU A 160 32.48 -1.59 -15.21
CA GLU A 160 33.34 -0.61 -14.55
C GLU A 160 33.30 0.74 -15.31
N GLU A 161 33.49 0.74 -16.62
CA GLU A 161 33.41 1.93 -17.46
C GLU A 161 32.01 2.56 -17.42
N PHE A 162 30.96 1.73 -17.45
CA PHE A 162 29.58 2.19 -17.32
C PHE A 162 29.36 2.90 -15.99
N ALA A 163 29.81 2.29 -14.88
CA ALA A 163 29.67 2.85 -13.54
C ALA A 163 30.48 4.14 -13.38
N ASP A 164 31.70 4.20 -13.92
CA ASP A 164 32.56 5.38 -13.86
C ASP A 164 31.98 6.54 -14.68
N THR A 165 31.56 6.30 -15.91
CA THR A 165 30.92 7.29 -16.77
C THR A 165 29.61 7.81 -16.16
N LEU A 166 28.79 6.92 -15.63
CA LEU A 166 27.54 7.26 -14.95
C LEU A 166 27.81 8.14 -13.72
N LYS A 167 28.74 7.72 -12.85
CA LYS A 167 29.02 8.39 -11.58
C LYS A 167 29.75 9.72 -11.74
N ASN A 168 30.82 9.72 -12.55
CA ASN A 168 31.78 10.83 -12.61
C ASN A 168 31.50 11.83 -13.73
N ILE A 169 30.68 11.45 -14.72
CA ILE A 169 30.32 12.33 -15.84
C ILE A 169 28.85 12.71 -15.76
N TYR A 170 27.93 11.75 -15.85
CA TYR A 170 26.49 12.04 -15.91
C TYR A 170 25.91 12.53 -14.58
N LEU A 171 26.26 11.86 -13.48
CA LEU A 171 25.81 12.21 -12.13
C LEU A 171 26.81 13.11 -11.38
N ALA A 172 27.76 13.74 -12.07
CA ALA A 172 28.74 14.61 -11.46
C ALA A 172 28.11 15.89 -10.85
N ASP A 173 27.02 16.40 -11.43
CA ASP A 173 26.31 17.56 -10.88
C ASP A 173 25.65 17.19 -9.54
N PRO A 174 26.00 17.87 -8.43
CA PRO A 174 25.38 17.65 -7.13
C PRO A 174 23.86 17.87 -7.11
N ASN A 175 23.34 18.69 -8.02
CA ASN A 175 21.92 19.03 -8.12
C ASN A 175 21.14 18.04 -9.00
N ASN A 176 21.80 17.07 -9.64
CA ASN A 176 21.10 16.06 -10.43
C ASN A 176 20.29 15.15 -9.50
N PRO A 177 18.92 15.15 -9.58
CA PRO A 177 18.06 14.37 -8.70
C PRO A 177 18.26 12.85 -8.87
N GLU A 178 18.68 12.40 -10.05
CA GLU A 178 18.88 10.98 -10.39
C GLU A 178 20.04 10.34 -9.63
N ARG A 179 20.90 11.15 -8.97
CA ARG A 179 21.92 10.63 -8.05
C ARG A 179 21.37 9.81 -6.90
N LEU A 180 20.14 10.08 -6.49
CA LEU A 180 19.45 9.36 -5.43
C LEU A 180 18.83 8.05 -5.90
N ASP A 181 18.82 7.82 -7.21
CA ASP A 181 18.16 6.67 -7.83
C ASP A 181 19.12 5.52 -8.16
N VAL A 182 20.42 5.77 -8.00
CA VAL A 182 21.47 4.79 -8.30
C VAL A 182 22.35 4.55 -7.08
N SER A 183 22.54 3.29 -6.73
CA SER A 183 23.46 2.86 -5.69
C SER A 183 24.60 2.06 -6.31
N PHE A 184 25.82 2.47 -6.02
CA PHE A 184 27.03 1.77 -6.48
C PHE A 184 27.49 0.73 -5.48
N SER A 185 28.29 -0.21 -5.94
CA SER A 185 29.02 -1.16 -5.09
C SER A 185 30.03 -0.43 -4.21
N ASP A 186 30.50 -1.08 -3.14
CA ASP A 186 31.40 -0.48 -2.15
C ASP A 186 32.76 -0.09 -2.77
N ASP A 187 33.18 -0.80 -3.82
CA ASP A 187 34.35 -0.52 -4.65
C ASP A 187 34.08 0.52 -5.77
N GLY A 188 32.81 0.89 -5.99
CA GLY A 188 32.40 1.85 -7.01
C GLY A 188 32.47 1.34 -8.44
N THR A 189 32.80 0.07 -8.67
CA THR A 189 33.06 -0.51 -10.00
C THR A 189 31.79 -0.93 -10.75
N ARG A 190 30.64 -0.97 -10.08
CA ARG A 190 29.38 -1.38 -10.71
C ARG A 190 28.17 -0.78 -10.01
N VAL A 191 27.05 -0.73 -10.72
CA VAL A 191 25.76 -0.38 -10.13
C VAL A 191 25.20 -1.59 -9.37
N LYS A 192 24.99 -1.42 -8.06
CA LYS A 192 24.47 -2.45 -7.13
C LYS A 192 22.95 -2.51 -7.11
N ALA A 193 22.32 -1.34 -7.13
CA ALA A 193 20.88 -1.22 -7.15
C ALA A 193 20.46 0.06 -7.89
N ALA A 194 19.31 0.01 -8.50
CA ALA A 194 18.73 1.13 -9.23
C ALA A 194 17.25 1.28 -8.87
N ARG A 195 16.78 2.53 -8.78
CA ARG A 195 15.40 2.88 -8.53
C ARG A 195 14.82 3.61 -9.73
N PHE A 196 13.60 3.25 -10.09
CA PHE A 196 12.79 3.92 -11.10
C PHE A 196 11.54 4.45 -10.42
N ILE A 197 11.20 5.71 -10.67
CA ILE A 197 10.04 6.34 -10.06
C ILE A 197 8.92 6.44 -11.08
N ILE A 198 7.79 5.82 -10.77
CA ILE A 198 6.62 5.74 -11.62
C ILE A 198 5.47 6.49 -10.95
N GLN A 199 4.83 7.39 -11.71
CA GLN A 199 3.71 8.19 -11.23
C GLN A 199 2.39 7.41 -11.42
N VAL A 200 1.63 7.27 -10.33
CA VAL A 200 0.30 6.65 -10.37
C VAL A 200 -0.77 7.71 -10.58
N ILE A 201 -1.64 7.50 -11.55
CA ILE A 201 -2.85 8.31 -11.73
C ILE A 201 -3.91 7.78 -10.76
N PHE A 202 -4.41 8.64 -9.89
CA PHE A 202 -5.44 8.28 -8.93
C PHE A 202 -6.82 8.21 -9.62
N ASN A 203 -7.03 7.16 -10.39
CA ASN A 203 -8.33 6.80 -10.96
C ASN A 203 -8.78 5.45 -10.39
N LEU A 204 -8.80 5.33 -9.05
CA LEU A 204 -9.35 4.11 -8.44
C LEU A 204 -10.82 3.98 -8.88
N PRO A 205 -11.17 2.89 -9.56
CA PRO A 205 -12.57 2.65 -9.89
C PRO A 205 -13.33 2.55 -8.58
N THR A 206 -14.34 3.40 -8.41
CA THR A 206 -15.29 3.29 -7.31
C THR A 206 -15.84 1.87 -7.24
N LEU A 207 -16.13 1.37 -6.05
CA LEU A 207 -16.67 0.01 -5.79
C LEU A 207 -17.64 -0.53 -6.85
N PRO A 208 -18.58 0.28 -7.43
CA PRO A 208 -19.45 -0.15 -8.53
C PRO A 208 -18.70 -0.59 -9.80
N LYS A 209 -17.55 0.01 -10.11
CA LYS A 209 -16.74 -0.38 -11.28
C LYS A 209 -15.97 -1.68 -11.04
N ILE A 210 -15.52 -1.93 -9.79
CA ILE A 210 -14.89 -3.21 -9.41
C ILE A 210 -15.89 -4.35 -9.52
N ILE A 211 -17.12 -4.15 -9.04
CA ILE A 211 -18.19 -5.14 -9.14
C ILE A 211 -18.59 -5.39 -10.61
N ALA A 212 -18.55 -4.38 -11.45
CA ALA A 212 -18.81 -4.53 -12.89
C ALA A 212 -17.70 -5.33 -13.58
N LEU A 213 -16.43 -5.12 -13.22
CA LEU A 213 -15.28 -5.87 -13.75
C LEU A 213 -15.29 -7.35 -13.33
N LEU A 214 -15.71 -7.65 -12.09
CA LEU A 214 -15.85 -9.02 -11.59
C LEU A 214 -17.03 -9.78 -12.22
N LYS A 215 -17.99 -9.10 -12.85
CA LYS A 215 -19.11 -9.72 -13.56
C LYS A 215 -18.84 -10.03 -15.03
N THR A 216 -17.78 -9.50 -15.59
CA THR A 216 -17.42 -9.67 -17.02
C THR A 216 -16.21 -10.60 -17.25
N GLY A 217 -15.62 -11.15 -16.20
CA GLY A 217 -14.60 -12.21 -16.25
C GLY A 217 -15.16 -13.52 -15.73
#